data_6a7275474bf975ef0cf70b460ef49d49
#
_entry.id   6a7275474bf975ef0cf70b460ef49d49
#
_cell.length_a   1.000
_cell.length_b   1.000
_cell.length_c   1.000
_cell.angle_alpha   90.00
_cell.angle_beta   90.00
_cell.angle_gamma   90.00
#
_symmetry.space_group_name_H-M   'P 1'
#
loop_
_entity.id
_entity.type
_entity.pdbx_description
1 polymer ?
#
loop_
_entity_poly.entity_id
_entity_poly.type
_entity_poly.pdbx_seq_one_letter_code
_entity_poly.pdbx_strand_id
1 'polypeptide(L)'
;MMCDPCFMDANQVGFVHELSWDDIKTVLDNAITIKPKRQMSVQFSGGEPTISPFFLDAVRYAREVGYSSVQAATNGIEFARSPEFCRKAAEAGLRYAYLQFDGIGNAANQHRKVGNLFDVKLQAIENLHANGVDIIPVITIVNGINNEQVGPIVQFALDNPKKIPFLSFQPVSFTGRDEEVTDERRAAQRYTLSHLAHDVKNQTGLGEPTRDWFPISFMSTFSDWSDLVHGPQTDWGQLSCGCHPNCGVGMAVMVDKETKEAKPVTAFLNADRLERDVARVNDAARGKWLSILGMALAVGRNYDPFQSPTHFRMKDLLLKFDKTFGASGKNYGKVGKDRTLDDIEKRRRDRWNFLFIAGMWFQDLFNYDFRRTEQCIIPYATQEGEISFCAYNTGVGWRNIIEKMHMTATLTKWYEEHGKHEIFAGGKVVPLPTEAHSLMLREENVAAGEQHDLDRLGIAKNAREEKTRARDAKQKDRQEQDRMMKLYREHVLKEQPGPDLVQIGSIQPAPKPVEEREEVGSFGD
;
A
#
# COMPACT_ATOMS: atom_id res chain seq x y z
N MET A 1 9.41 -13.07 -7.28
CA MET A 1 9.37 -13.95 -6.07
C MET A 1 8.08 -14.76 -6.06
N MET A 2 8.10 -15.95 -5.49
CA MET A 2 6.92 -16.83 -5.31
C MET A 2 6.38 -16.71 -3.89
N CYS A 3 5.93 -15.50 -3.53
CA CYS A 3 5.47 -15.19 -2.18
C CYS A 3 4.19 -15.95 -1.80
N ASP A 4 4.04 -16.29 -0.53
CA ASP A 4 2.84 -16.85 0.05
C ASP A 4 2.64 -16.25 1.47
N PRO A 5 1.67 -15.38 1.69
CA PRO A 5 0.59 -14.93 0.80
C PRO A 5 1.05 -14.03 -0.36
N CYS A 6 0.30 -14.03 -1.45
CA CYS A 6 0.48 -13.10 -2.56
C CYS A 6 -0.87 -12.50 -2.96
N PHE A 7 -1.05 -11.22 -2.72
CA PHE A 7 -2.29 -10.49 -2.99
C PHE A 7 -2.66 -10.46 -4.48
N MET A 8 -1.67 -10.47 -5.36
CA MET A 8 -1.83 -10.38 -6.82
C MET A 8 -1.80 -11.74 -7.52
N ASP A 9 -1.51 -12.82 -6.81
CA ASP A 9 -1.23 -14.15 -7.38
C ASP A 9 -0.24 -14.13 -8.57
N ALA A 10 0.72 -13.22 -8.51
CA ALA A 10 1.71 -13.03 -9.56
C ALA A 10 2.42 -14.35 -9.90
N ASN A 11 2.67 -14.59 -11.18
CA ASN A 11 3.30 -15.78 -11.75
C ASN A 11 2.47 -17.08 -11.68
N GLN A 12 1.18 -17.03 -11.38
CA GLN A 12 0.33 -18.22 -11.35
C GLN A 12 -0.99 -18.10 -12.13
N VAL A 13 -1.35 -16.88 -12.53
CA VAL A 13 -2.58 -16.63 -13.31
C VAL A 13 -2.52 -17.15 -14.75
N GLY A 14 -1.35 -17.58 -15.24
CA GLY A 14 -1.19 -18.20 -16.56
C GLY A 14 -0.96 -17.22 -17.72
N PHE A 15 -1.03 -15.93 -17.47
CA PHE A 15 -0.78 -14.87 -18.45
C PHE A 15 0.06 -13.73 -17.85
N VAL A 16 0.57 -12.87 -18.73
CA VAL A 16 1.32 -11.67 -18.39
C VAL A 16 0.54 -10.46 -18.88
N HIS A 17 0.40 -9.48 -18.02
CA HIS A 17 -0.14 -8.16 -18.31
C HIS A 17 0.94 -7.13 -17.96
N GLU A 18 1.46 -6.46 -18.98
CA GLU A 18 2.46 -5.39 -18.85
C GLU A 18 1.93 -4.14 -19.54
N LEU A 19 1.97 -3.01 -18.82
CA LEU A 19 1.58 -1.73 -19.40
C LEU A 19 2.65 -1.27 -20.40
N SER A 20 2.22 -0.83 -21.57
CA SER A 20 3.06 -0.11 -22.49
C SER A 20 3.41 1.28 -21.94
N TRP A 21 4.43 1.93 -22.54
CA TRP A 21 4.76 3.30 -22.17
C TRP A 21 3.58 4.28 -22.40
N ASP A 22 2.82 4.08 -23.47
CA ASP A 22 1.66 4.92 -23.77
C ASP A 22 0.50 4.67 -22.81
N ASP A 23 0.27 3.43 -22.37
CA ASP A 23 -0.69 3.13 -21.29
C ASP A 23 -0.31 3.84 -20.00
N ILE A 24 0.97 3.77 -19.60
CA ILE A 24 1.47 4.43 -18.38
C ILE A 24 1.18 5.93 -18.41
N LYS A 25 1.52 6.60 -19.52
CA LYS A 25 1.24 8.04 -19.70
C LYS A 25 -0.24 8.32 -19.62
N THR A 26 -1.05 7.61 -20.38
CA THR A 26 -2.51 7.79 -20.44
C THR A 26 -3.15 7.63 -19.07
N VAL A 27 -2.77 6.60 -18.32
CA VAL A 27 -3.26 6.36 -16.97
C VAL A 27 -2.88 7.50 -16.01
N LEU A 28 -1.63 7.96 -16.05
CA LEU A 28 -1.17 9.05 -15.18
C LEU A 28 -1.84 10.39 -15.51
N ASP A 29 -2.00 10.70 -16.79
CA ASP A 29 -2.67 11.93 -17.25
C ASP A 29 -4.15 11.95 -16.87
N ASN A 30 -4.83 10.82 -17.00
CA ASN A 30 -6.24 10.72 -16.66
C ASN A 30 -6.45 10.79 -15.14
N ALA A 31 -5.72 10.03 -14.36
CA ALA A 31 -5.92 9.90 -12.92
C ALA A 31 -5.71 11.24 -12.18
N ILE A 32 -4.78 12.09 -12.61
CA ILE A 32 -4.54 13.37 -11.96
C ILE A 32 -5.70 14.37 -12.16
N THR A 33 -6.58 14.14 -13.14
CA THR A 33 -7.70 15.05 -13.47
C THR A 33 -8.99 14.69 -12.73
N ILE A 34 -9.04 13.58 -11.99
CA ILE A 34 -10.26 13.08 -11.34
C ILE A 34 -10.80 14.06 -10.30
N LYS A 35 -12.10 14.30 -10.38
CA LYS A 35 -12.86 15.21 -9.50
C LYS A 35 -13.49 14.44 -8.33
N PRO A 36 -13.85 15.08 -7.23
CA PRO A 36 -13.79 16.52 -6.96
C PRO A 36 -12.41 17.04 -6.53
N LYS A 37 -11.51 16.16 -6.11
CA LYS A 37 -10.13 16.52 -5.74
C LYS A 37 -9.18 15.69 -6.60
N ARG A 38 -8.18 16.34 -7.18
CA ARG A 38 -7.19 15.66 -8.01
C ARG A 38 -6.34 14.72 -7.15
N GLN A 39 -5.84 13.66 -7.75
CA GLN A 39 -4.90 12.77 -7.11
C GLN A 39 -3.56 13.47 -6.86
N MET A 40 -3.10 13.45 -5.61
CA MET A 40 -1.84 14.08 -5.23
C MET A 40 -0.69 13.09 -5.13
N SER A 41 -0.99 11.81 -5.00
CA SER A 41 -0.01 10.75 -4.92
C SER A 41 -0.30 9.65 -5.92
N VAL A 42 0.76 9.02 -6.41
CA VAL A 42 0.68 7.81 -7.21
C VAL A 42 1.66 6.79 -6.63
N GLN A 43 1.23 5.54 -6.56
CA GLN A 43 2.06 4.43 -6.11
C GLN A 43 2.18 3.39 -7.21
N PHE A 44 3.38 3.19 -7.72
CA PHE A 44 3.67 2.09 -8.63
C PHE A 44 3.67 0.78 -7.86
N SER A 45 2.96 -0.19 -8.39
CA SER A 45 2.77 -1.52 -7.81
C SER A 45 2.74 -2.56 -8.92
N GLY A 46 2.41 -3.79 -8.60
CA GLY A 46 2.32 -4.91 -9.54
C GLY A 46 2.98 -6.15 -8.96
N GLY A 47 3.71 -6.89 -9.77
CA GLY A 47 4.59 -7.96 -9.28
C GLY A 47 5.75 -7.36 -8.48
N GLU A 48 6.65 -6.66 -9.17
CA GLU A 48 7.71 -5.80 -8.60
C GLU A 48 7.97 -4.66 -9.59
N PRO A 49 7.63 -3.40 -9.25
CA PRO A 49 7.72 -2.29 -10.19
C PRO A 49 9.16 -1.96 -10.59
N THR A 50 10.13 -2.18 -9.70
CA THR A 50 11.54 -1.79 -9.92
C THR A 50 12.24 -2.57 -11.02
N ILE A 51 11.71 -3.73 -11.43
CA ILE A 51 12.24 -4.51 -12.55
C ILE A 51 11.64 -4.10 -13.91
N SER A 52 10.63 -3.24 -13.93
CA SER A 52 10.07 -2.72 -15.17
C SER A 52 11.09 -1.81 -15.88
N PRO A 53 11.30 -1.97 -17.21
CA PRO A 53 12.19 -1.09 -17.96
C PRO A 53 11.73 0.37 -17.94
N PHE A 54 10.45 0.62 -17.70
CA PHE A 54 9.85 1.95 -17.67
C PHE A 54 9.83 2.58 -16.27
N PHE A 55 10.28 1.89 -15.22
CA PHE A 55 10.08 2.35 -13.84
C PHE A 55 10.59 3.76 -13.57
N LEU A 56 11.85 4.04 -13.92
CA LEU A 56 12.46 5.36 -13.68
C LEU A 56 11.81 6.46 -14.53
N ASP A 57 11.44 6.14 -15.76
CA ASP A 57 10.77 7.09 -16.66
C ASP A 57 9.32 7.36 -16.19
N ALA A 58 8.62 6.33 -15.71
CA ALA A 58 7.29 6.47 -15.14
C ALA A 58 7.29 7.35 -13.86
N VAL A 59 8.28 7.16 -12.99
CA VAL A 59 8.48 8.02 -11.80
C VAL A 59 8.73 9.48 -12.22
N ARG A 60 9.57 9.71 -13.21
CA ARG A 60 9.87 11.05 -13.73
C ARG A 60 8.63 11.69 -14.34
N TYR A 61 7.95 10.97 -15.20
CA TYR A 61 6.74 11.43 -15.87
C TYR A 61 5.63 11.77 -14.86
N ALA A 62 5.40 10.92 -13.86
CA ALA A 62 4.43 11.21 -12.80
C ALA A 62 4.74 12.53 -12.07
N ARG A 63 6.02 12.80 -11.77
CA ARG A 63 6.45 14.07 -11.19
C ARG A 63 6.19 15.26 -12.13
N GLU A 64 6.50 15.11 -13.43
CA GLU A 64 6.30 16.15 -14.45
C GLU A 64 4.81 16.49 -14.64
N VAL A 65 3.94 15.49 -14.67
CA VAL A 65 2.48 15.66 -14.75
C VAL A 65 1.93 16.43 -13.55
N GLY A 66 2.56 16.31 -12.36
CA GLY A 66 2.23 17.12 -11.20
C GLY A 66 1.85 16.36 -9.94
N TYR A 67 2.13 15.07 -9.85
CA TYR A 67 1.97 14.32 -8.60
C TYR A 67 2.99 14.82 -7.57
N SER A 68 2.52 15.23 -6.41
CA SER A 68 3.37 15.71 -5.30
C SER A 68 4.12 14.59 -4.62
N SER A 69 3.54 13.40 -4.59
CA SER A 69 4.11 12.21 -3.97
C SER A 69 4.09 11.03 -4.93
N VAL A 70 5.27 10.66 -5.42
CA VAL A 70 5.47 9.46 -6.23
C VAL A 70 6.04 8.37 -5.35
N GLN A 71 5.44 7.21 -5.36
CA GLN A 71 5.69 6.11 -4.43
C GLN A 71 5.89 4.79 -5.17
N ALA A 72 6.56 3.83 -4.54
CA ALA A 72 6.69 2.47 -5.06
C ALA A 72 6.47 1.43 -3.97
N ALA A 73 5.60 0.46 -4.22
CA ALA A 73 5.49 -0.75 -3.40
C ALA A 73 6.52 -1.76 -3.90
N THR A 74 7.50 -2.09 -3.07
CA THR A 74 8.68 -2.84 -3.52
C THR A 74 9.13 -3.90 -2.53
N ASN A 75 9.73 -4.96 -3.06
CA ASN A 75 10.47 -5.94 -2.28
C ASN A 75 11.86 -5.44 -1.87
N GLY A 76 12.35 -4.34 -2.41
CA GLY A 76 13.60 -3.69 -2.04
C GLY A 76 14.88 -4.29 -2.65
N ILE A 77 14.78 -5.37 -3.44
CA ILE A 77 15.98 -6.07 -3.96
C ILE A 77 16.83 -5.16 -4.84
N GLU A 78 16.23 -4.47 -5.81
CA GLU A 78 16.98 -3.60 -6.72
C GLU A 78 17.58 -2.39 -5.98
N PHE A 79 16.87 -1.86 -4.98
CA PHE A 79 17.38 -0.78 -4.14
C PHE A 79 18.54 -1.22 -3.24
N ALA A 80 18.53 -2.47 -2.76
CA ALA A 80 19.63 -3.02 -1.96
C ALA A 80 20.88 -3.28 -2.82
N ARG A 81 20.69 -3.80 -4.02
CA ARG A 81 21.79 -4.17 -4.94
C ARG A 81 22.53 -2.97 -5.53
N SER A 82 21.81 -1.85 -5.73
CA SER A 82 22.35 -0.71 -6.46
C SER A 82 22.06 0.64 -5.77
N PRO A 83 23.04 1.22 -5.04
CA PRO A 83 22.96 2.61 -4.57
C PRO A 83 22.73 3.61 -5.72
N GLU A 84 23.29 3.33 -6.89
CA GLU A 84 23.12 4.15 -8.09
C GLU A 84 21.66 4.12 -8.58
N PHE A 85 20.99 2.98 -8.51
CA PHE A 85 19.57 2.89 -8.83
C PHE A 85 18.71 3.71 -7.86
N CYS A 86 19.05 3.68 -6.55
CA CYS A 86 18.41 4.53 -5.56
C CYS A 86 18.56 6.01 -5.89
N ARG A 87 19.79 6.44 -6.27
CA ARG A 87 20.07 7.82 -6.67
C ARG A 87 19.22 8.23 -7.88
N LYS A 88 19.20 7.41 -8.94
CA LYS A 88 18.39 7.67 -10.13
C LYS A 88 16.89 7.73 -9.83
N ALA A 89 16.37 6.85 -8.98
CA ALA A 89 14.98 6.86 -8.57
C ALA A 89 14.61 8.13 -7.77
N ALA A 90 15.48 8.55 -6.86
CA ALA A 90 15.31 9.79 -6.11
C ALA A 90 15.35 11.03 -7.03
N GLU A 91 16.29 11.10 -7.96
CA GLU A 91 16.40 12.16 -8.98
C GLU A 91 15.18 12.20 -9.90
N ALA A 92 14.65 11.04 -10.29
CA ALA A 92 13.41 10.94 -11.04
C ALA A 92 12.20 11.49 -10.26
N GLY A 93 12.25 11.46 -8.91
CA GLY A 93 11.21 12.04 -8.06
C GLY A 93 10.56 11.06 -7.08
N LEU A 94 11.10 9.84 -6.94
CA LEU A 94 10.59 8.89 -5.94
C LEU A 94 10.68 9.51 -4.54
N ARG A 95 9.55 9.54 -3.83
CA ARG A 95 9.45 10.13 -2.49
C ARG A 95 9.41 9.08 -1.39
N TYR A 96 8.59 8.05 -1.58
CA TYR A 96 8.42 6.98 -0.60
C TYR A 96 8.63 5.62 -1.24
N ALA A 97 9.36 4.77 -0.52
CA ALA A 97 9.41 3.34 -0.78
C ALA A 97 8.57 2.61 0.28
N TYR A 98 7.45 2.03 -0.17
CA TYR A 98 6.64 1.12 0.63
C TYR A 98 7.33 -0.24 0.59
N LEU A 99 8.24 -0.42 1.54
CA LEU A 99 9.15 -1.56 1.59
C LEU A 99 8.51 -2.73 2.35
N GLN A 100 8.26 -3.82 1.68
CA GLN A 100 7.78 -5.05 2.32
C GLN A 100 8.73 -5.48 3.44
N PHE A 101 8.18 -5.76 4.67
CA PHE A 101 8.99 -5.97 5.87
C PHE A 101 8.22 -6.81 6.90
N ASP A 102 8.15 -8.12 6.75
CA ASP A 102 7.19 -8.96 7.50
C ASP A 102 7.72 -9.52 8.83
N GLY A 103 8.98 -9.27 9.17
CA GLY A 103 9.58 -9.71 10.42
C GLY A 103 11.05 -9.35 10.54
N ILE A 104 11.58 -9.45 11.74
CA ILE A 104 12.98 -9.23 12.10
C ILE A 104 13.72 -10.57 11.99
N GLY A 105 14.71 -10.67 11.10
CA GLY A 105 15.44 -11.88 10.79
C GLY A 105 15.10 -12.48 9.42
N ASN A 106 16.03 -13.23 8.83
CA ASN A 106 15.85 -13.84 7.52
C ASN A 106 14.79 -14.94 7.55
N ALA A 107 14.79 -15.74 8.61
CA ALA A 107 13.84 -16.80 8.81
C ALA A 107 12.39 -16.27 8.88
N ALA A 108 12.17 -15.15 9.57
CA ALA A 108 10.87 -14.48 9.63
C ALA A 108 10.34 -13.98 8.26
N ASN A 109 11.18 -13.95 7.23
CA ASN A 109 10.84 -13.52 5.87
C ASN A 109 10.87 -14.66 4.84
N GLN A 110 11.12 -15.92 5.21
CA GLN A 110 11.32 -17.03 4.26
C GLN A 110 10.09 -17.35 3.39
N HIS A 111 8.87 -17.07 3.85
CA HIS A 111 7.64 -17.18 3.05
C HIS A 111 7.70 -16.36 1.75
N ARG A 112 8.60 -15.39 1.65
CA ARG A 112 8.88 -14.62 0.43
C ARG A 112 9.85 -15.30 -0.53
N LYS A 113 10.42 -16.46 -0.15
CA LYS A 113 11.28 -17.32 -1.00
C LYS A 113 12.59 -16.67 -1.44
N VAL A 114 13.18 -15.81 -0.63
CA VAL A 114 14.52 -15.26 -0.76
C VAL A 114 15.29 -15.53 0.53
N GLY A 115 16.51 -16.05 0.42
CA GLY A 115 17.25 -16.62 1.56
C GLY A 115 17.77 -15.56 2.55
N ASN A 116 18.16 -14.38 2.07
CA ASN A 116 18.69 -13.29 2.88
C ASN A 116 17.82 -12.03 2.79
N LEU A 117 16.50 -12.20 2.79
CA LEU A 117 15.60 -11.09 2.50
C LEU A 117 15.65 -9.99 3.56
N PHE A 118 15.90 -10.33 4.83
CA PHE A 118 16.03 -9.33 5.89
C PHE A 118 17.27 -8.45 5.68
N ASP A 119 18.42 -9.03 5.33
CA ASP A 119 19.65 -8.29 5.01
C ASP A 119 19.42 -7.36 3.80
N VAL A 120 18.68 -7.83 2.80
CA VAL A 120 18.24 -7.00 1.67
C VAL A 120 17.44 -5.80 2.15
N LYS A 121 16.52 -5.97 3.14
CA LYS A 121 15.75 -4.83 3.67
C LYS A 121 16.65 -3.82 4.38
N LEU A 122 17.58 -4.29 5.20
CA LEU A 122 18.50 -3.40 5.90
C LEU A 122 19.32 -2.57 4.91
N GLN A 123 19.88 -3.21 3.89
CA GLN A 123 20.65 -2.51 2.86
C GLN A 123 19.78 -1.56 2.01
N ALA A 124 18.55 -1.97 1.66
CA ALA A 124 17.62 -1.10 0.94
C ALA A 124 17.28 0.17 1.75
N ILE A 125 17.04 0.03 3.06
CA ILE A 125 16.79 1.17 3.96
C ILE A 125 17.97 2.14 3.96
N GLU A 126 19.21 1.63 4.06
CA GLU A 126 20.40 2.47 4.02
C GLU A 126 20.53 3.24 2.71
N ASN A 127 20.44 2.54 1.59
CA ASN A 127 20.60 3.11 0.26
C ASN A 127 19.51 4.16 -0.06
N LEU A 128 18.25 3.85 0.25
CA LEU A 128 17.12 4.75 0.05
C LEU A 128 17.23 6.00 0.92
N HIS A 129 17.50 5.81 2.22
CA HIS A 129 17.65 6.92 3.15
C HIS A 129 18.79 7.86 2.76
N ALA A 130 19.96 7.34 2.36
CA ALA A 130 21.11 8.11 1.92
C ALA A 130 20.79 8.99 0.69
N ASN A 131 19.87 8.55 -0.15
CA ASN A 131 19.42 9.27 -1.35
C ASN A 131 18.12 10.09 -1.15
N GLY A 132 17.67 10.28 0.10
CA GLY A 132 16.55 11.15 0.40
C GLY A 132 15.16 10.55 0.13
N VAL A 133 15.07 9.26 -0.12
CA VAL A 133 13.79 8.53 -0.19
C VAL A 133 13.37 8.14 1.22
N ASP A 134 12.13 8.41 1.59
CA ASP A 134 11.58 8.01 2.88
C ASP A 134 11.02 6.59 2.80
N ILE A 135 11.27 5.81 3.84
CA ILE A 135 10.93 4.39 3.89
C ILE A 135 9.68 4.18 4.75
N ILE A 136 8.73 3.42 4.22
CA ILE A 136 7.54 2.95 4.93
C ILE A 136 7.59 1.42 4.94
N PRO A 137 8.03 0.78 6.02
CA PRO A 137 7.89 -0.65 6.16
C PRO A 137 6.44 -1.08 6.08
N VAL A 138 6.15 -2.03 5.19
CA VAL A 138 4.82 -2.59 4.96
C VAL A 138 4.81 -4.04 5.41
N ILE A 139 3.96 -4.33 6.36
CA ILE A 139 3.94 -5.60 7.07
C ILE A 139 2.62 -6.32 6.84
N THR A 140 2.65 -7.43 6.12
CA THR A 140 1.47 -8.30 6.05
C THR A 140 1.40 -9.15 7.32
N ILE A 141 0.34 -8.96 8.13
CA ILE A 141 0.15 -9.68 9.38
C ILE A 141 -0.90 -10.78 9.22
N VAL A 142 -0.51 -11.97 9.63
CA VAL A 142 -1.35 -13.17 9.65
C VAL A 142 -1.37 -13.72 11.07
N ASN A 143 -2.56 -13.88 11.63
CA ASN A 143 -2.71 -14.43 12.98
C ASN A 143 -2.13 -15.83 13.09
N GLY A 144 -1.40 -16.12 14.17
CA GLY A 144 -0.71 -17.39 14.39
C GLY A 144 0.49 -17.65 13.46
N ILE A 145 0.86 -16.69 12.59
CA ILE A 145 2.01 -16.81 11.68
C ILE A 145 3.10 -15.80 12.03
N ASN A 146 2.77 -14.51 12.10
CA ASN A 146 3.75 -13.45 12.40
C ASN A 146 3.20 -12.32 13.27
N ASN A 147 2.08 -12.51 13.92
CA ASN A 147 1.52 -11.48 14.81
C ASN A 147 2.43 -11.20 16.03
N GLU A 148 3.26 -12.13 16.45
CA GLU A 148 4.29 -11.89 17.48
C GLU A 148 5.48 -11.05 16.97
N GLN A 149 5.60 -10.82 15.67
CA GLN A 149 6.58 -9.88 15.10
C GLN A 149 6.14 -8.41 15.17
N VAL A 150 4.91 -8.14 15.57
CA VAL A 150 4.41 -6.74 15.73
C VAL A 150 5.29 -5.95 16.68
N GLY A 151 5.56 -6.48 17.86
CA GLY A 151 6.43 -5.83 18.85
C GLY A 151 7.86 -5.61 18.36
N PRO A 152 8.56 -6.63 17.92
CA PRO A 152 9.90 -6.50 17.33
C PRO A 152 10.00 -5.45 16.22
N ILE A 153 9.02 -5.40 15.31
CA ILE A 153 8.99 -4.41 14.21
C ILE A 153 8.76 -2.99 14.73
N VAL A 154 7.83 -2.80 15.67
CA VAL A 154 7.61 -1.49 16.31
C VAL A 154 8.86 -1.05 17.04
N GLN A 155 9.52 -1.95 17.78
CA GLN A 155 10.76 -1.66 18.48
C GLN A 155 11.89 -1.27 17.51
N PHE A 156 12.00 -1.96 16.37
CA PHE A 156 12.95 -1.58 15.33
C PHE A 156 12.74 -0.14 14.84
N ALA A 157 11.49 0.28 14.64
CA ALA A 157 11.19 1.66 14.25
C ALA A 157 11.53 2.67 15.36
N LEU A 158 11.25 2.34 16.63
CA LEU A 158 11.59 3.17 17.79
C LEU A 158 13.10 3.32 17.97
N ASP A 159 13.86 2.27 17.70
CA ASP A 159 15.33 2.29 17.80
C ASP A 159 15.98 3.02 16.61
N ASN A 160 15.27 3.14 15.47
CA ASN A 160 15.76 3.79 14.24
C ASN A 160 14.93 5.03 13.82
N PRO A 161 14.64 5.98 14.73
CA PRO A 161 13.70 7.08 14.45
C PRO A 161 14.22 8.11 13.45
N LYS A 162 15.48 8.05 13.06
CA LYS A 162 16.06 8.90 12.01
C LYS A 162 15.68 8.41 10.60
N LYS A 163 15.36 7.12 10.45
CA LYS A 163 15.16 6.45 9.16
C LYS A 163 13.74 5.95 8.94
N ILE A 164 13.03 5.59 10.01
CA ILE A 164 11.69 5.01 9.95
C ILE A 164 10.66 5.99 10.52
N PRO A 165 9.95 6.74 9.66
CA PRO A 165 8.91 7.68 10.10
C PRO A 165 7.52 7.05 10.17
N PHE A 166 7.31 5.88 9.58
CA PHE A 166 6.00 5.29 9.39
C PHE A 166 6.08 3.77 9.37
N LEU A 167 5.10 3.08 9.96
CA LEU A 167 4.88 1.64 9.83
C LEU A 167 3.46 1.39 9.29
N SER A 168 3.36 0.58 8.24
CA SER A 168 2.09 0.23 7.61
C SER A 168 1.81 -1.26 7.78
N PHE A 169 1.03 -1.60 8.80
CA PHE A 169 0.55 -2.96 9.00
C PHE A 169 -0.65 -3.25 8.11
N GLN A 170 -0.66 -4.41 7.49
CA GLN A 170 -1.73 -4.84 6.61
C GLN A 170 -2.24 -6.21 7.07
N PRO A 171 -3.33 -6.26 7.86
CA PRO A 171 -3.99 -7.53 8.15
C PRO A 171 -4.26 -8.31 6.88
N VAL A 172 -4.01 -9.61 6.91
CA VAL A 172 -4.18 -10.49 5.74
C VAL A 172 -5.58 -10.37 5.15
N SER A 173 -5.61 -10.24 3.84
CA SER A 173 -6.81 -10.33 3.01
C SER A 173 -6.76 -11.64 2.24
N PHE A 174 -7.79 -12.45 2.33
CA PHE A 174 -7.86 -13.73 1.61
C PHE A 174 -8.30 -13.49 0.17
N THR A 175 -7.36 -13.03 -0.63
CA THR A 175 -7.51 -12.71 -2.05
C THR A 175 -6.33 -13.24 -2.85
N GLY A 176 -6.43 -13.24 -4.16
CA GLY A 176 -5.37 -13.71 -5.03
C GLY A 176 -5.01 -15.16 -4.73
N ARG A 177 -3.76 -15.41 -4.31
CA ARG A 177 -3.31 -16.78 -4.00
C ARG A 177 -4.03 -17.42 -2.81
N ASP A 178 -4.59 -16.61 -1.91
CA ASP A 178 -5.26 -17.07 -0.70
C ASP A 178 -6.80 -17.03 -0.80
N GLU A 179 -7.34 -16.81 -1.99
CA GLU A 179 -8.80 -16.73 -2.21
C GLU A 179 -9.51 -18.05 -1.91
N GLU A 180 -8.86 -19.19 -2.15
CA GLU A 180 -9.37 -20.54 -1.88
C GLU A 180 -8.94 -21.06 -0.49
N VAL A 181 -9.18 -20.27 0.56
CA VAL A 181 -8.88 -20.64 1.94
C VAL A 181 -10.03 -21.42 2.57
N THR A 182 -9.75 -22.46 3.37
CA THR A 182 -10.79 -23.16 4.16
C THR A 182 -11.33 -22.27 5.27
N ASP A 183 -12.55 -22.54 5.74
CA ASP A 183 -13.19 -21.76 6.81
C ASP A 183 -12.39 -21.84 8.12
N GLU A 184 -11.84 -23.01 8.45
CA GLU A 184 -11.03 -23.23 9.64
C GLU A 184 -9.72 -22.41 9.57
N ARG A 185 -9.04 -22.49 8.43
CA ARG A 185 -7.81 -21.72 8.21
C ARG A 185 -8.08 -20.22 8.23
N ARG A 186 -9.16 -19.78 7.59
CA ARG A 186 -9.57 -18.36 7.59
C ARG A 186 -9.83 -17.87 9.01
N ALA A 187 -10.59 -18.64 9.80
CA ALA A 187 -10.89 -18.30 11.18
C ALA A 187 -9.62 -18.22 12.04
N ALA A 188 -8.69 -19.17 11.88
CA ALA A 188 -7.44 -19.22 12.62
C ALA A 188 -6.47 -18.08 12.24
N GLN A 189 -6.41 -17.73 10.97
CA GLN A 189 -5.45 -16.76 10.43
C GLN A 189 -5.97 -15.34 10.29
N ARG A 190 -7.29 -15.12 10.51
CA ARG A 190 -7.88 -13.77 10.47
C ARG A 190 -7.22 -12.86 11.50
N TYR A 191 -6.72 -11.74 11.03
CA TYR A 191 -6.19 -10.66 11.85
C TYR A 191 -6.98 -9.38 11.57
N THR A 192 -7.15 -8.51 12.55
CA THR A 192 -7.95 -7.28 12.43
C THR A 192 -7.17 -6.09 12.94
N LEU A 193 -7.66 -4.88 12.67
CA LEU A 193 -7.07 -3.64 13.19
C LEU A 193 -7.14 -3.58 14.74
N SER A 194 -8.16 -4.17 15.33
CA SER A 194 -8.25 -4.30 16.79
C SER A 194 -7.15 -5.20 17.36
N HIS A 195 -6.89 -6.35 16.73
CA HIS A 195 -5.76 -7.20 17.13
C HIS A 195 -4.45 -6.42 17.08
N LEU A 196 -4.21 -5.65 16.00
CA LEU A 196 -3.00 -4.83 15.87
C LEU A 196 -2.82 -3.87 17.05
N ALA A 197 -3.86 -3.13 17.42
CA ALA A 197 -3.79 -2.18 18.54
C ALA A 197 -3.46 -2.87 19.86
N HIS A 198 -4.06 -4.05 20.10
CA HIS A 198 -3.78 -4.85 21.29
C HIS A 198 -2.39 -5.48 21.28
N ASP A 199 -1.93 -6.00 20.14
CA ASP A 199 -0.59 -6.58 20.01
C ASP A 199 0.50 -5.53 20.20
N VAL A 200 0.35 -4.32 19.64
CA VAL A 200 1.28 -3.22 19.91
C VAL A 200 1.36 -2.94 21.41
N LYS A 201 0.21 -2.83 22.10
CA LYS A 201 0.18 -2.61 23.54
C LYS A 201 0.81 -3.76 24.32
N ASN A 202 0.42 -4.99 24.02
CA ASN A 202 0.83 -6.17 24.79
C ASN A 202 2.32 -6.48 24.60
N GLN A 203 2.87 -6.27 23.39
CA GLN A 203 4.24 -6.63 23.06
C GLN A 203 5.24 -5.49 23.33
N THR A 204 4.81 -4.23 23.37
CA THR A 204 5.71 -3.08 23.54
C THR A 204 5.38 -2.19 24.74
N GLY A 205 4.21 -2.35 25.35
CA GLY A 205 3.69 -1.43 26.35
C GLY A 205 3.21 -0.08 25.78
N LEU A 206 3.36 0.16 24.48
CA LEU A 206 3.09 1.43 23.83
C LEU A 206 1.61 1.57 23.45
N GLY A 207 1.01 2.69 23.82
CA GLY A 207 -0.34 3.06 23.45
C GLY A 207 -1.44 2.31 24.20
N GLU A 208 -2.61 2.91 24.22
CA GLU A 208 -3.85 2.30 24.74
C GLU A 208 -4.80 2.06 23.56
N PRO A 209 -5.26 0.82 23.32
CA PRO A 209 -6.02 0.46 22.12
C PRO A 209 -7.27 1.32 21.88
N THR A 210 -7.96 1.72 22.93
CA THR A 210 -9.19 2.51 22.86
C THR A 210 -9.00 4.02 22.90
N ARG A 211 -7.81 4.51 23.31
CA ARG A 211 -7.53 5.94 23.44
C ARG A 211 -6.66 6.47 22.32
N ASP A 212 -5.65 5.69 21.88
CA ASP A 212 -4.53 6.22 21.10
C ASP A 212 -4.65 5.88 19.60
N TRP A 213 -5.62 5.06 19.23
CA TRP A 213 -5.86 4.63 17.85
C TRP A 213 -7.08 5.32 17.27
N PHE A 214 -6.88 6.01 16.15
CA PHE A 214 -7.92 6.75 15.44
C PHE A 214 -8.11 6.23 14.03
N PRO A 215 -9.33 6.27 13.48
CA PRO A 215 -9.53 6.06 12.05
C PRO A 215 -8.68 7.03 11.24
N ILE A 216 -8.13 6.58 10.11
CA ILE A 216 -7.32 7.45 9.23
C ILE A 216 -8.14 8.67 8.77
N SER A 217 -9.45 8.52 8.61
CA SER A 217 -10.38 9.63 8.30
C SER A 217 -10.37 10.78 9.31
N PHE A 218 -9.89 10.56 10.54
CA PHE A 218 -9.65 11.62 11.52
C PHE A 218 -8.76 12.76 10.98
N MET A 219 -7.85 12.43 10.07
CA MET A 219 -6.95 13.41 9.45
C MET A 219 -7.65 14.37 8.48
N SER A 220 -8.90 14.11 8.08
CA SER A 220 -9.65 14.96 7.13
C SER A 220 -9.79 16.40 7.62
N THR A 221 -10.10 16.60 8.90
CA THR A 221 -10.26 17.93 9.51
C THR A 221 -8.98 18.76 9.41
N PHE A 222 -7.81 18.13 9.57
CA PHE A 222 -6.52 18.80 9.43
C PHE A 222 -6.16 19.07 7.96
N SER A 223 -6.57 18.20 7.05
CA SER A 223 -6.45 18.39 5.62
C SER A 223 -7.29 19.60 5.15
N ASP A 224 -8.53 19.70 5.61
CA ASP A 224 -9.42 20.82 5.32
C ASP A 224 -8.87 22.16 5.87
N TRP A 225 -8.27 22.13 7.06
CA TRP A 225 -7.56 23.29 7.59
C TRP A 225 -6.37 23.69 6.71
N SER A 226 -5.60 22.72 6.21
CA SER A 226 -4.49 23.00 5.29
C SER A 226 -4.97 23.63 3.98
N ASP A 227 -6.09 23.16 3.40
CA ASP A 227 -6.74 23.77 2.23
C ASP A 227 -7.16 25.23 2.50
N LEU A 228 -7.70 25.49 3.69
CA LEU A 228 -8.12 26.82 4.10
C LEU A 228 -6.95 27.81 4.20
N VAL A 229 -5.79 27.33 4.66
CA VAL A 229 -4.59 28.18 4.91
C VAL A 229 -3.73 28.33 3.66
N HIS A 230 -3.56 27.30 2.89
CA HIS A 230 -2.61 27.21 1.77
C HIS A 230 -3.28 27.09 0.40
N GLY A 231 -4.57 26.83 0.38
CA GLY A 231 -5.35 26.54 -0.83
C GLY A 231 -5.33 25.07 -1.23
N PRO A 232 -6.24 24.66 -2.12
CA PRO A 232 -6.45 23.25 -2.48
C PRO A 232 -5.35 22.64 -3.36
N GLN A 233 -4.27 23.36 -3.64
CA GLN A 233 -3.14 22.90 -4.44
C GLN A 233 -1.93 22.52 -3.58
N THR A 234 -2.07 22.51 -2.25
CA THR A 234 -1.00 22.10 -1.34
C THR A 234 -0.85 20.59 -1.26
N ASP A 235 0.34 20.13 -0.87
CA ASP A 235 0.64 18.71 -0.71
C ASP A 235 -0.28 18.01 0.31
N TRP A 236 -0.76 18.73 1.32
CA TRP A 236 -1.63 18.19 2.37
C TRP A 236 -3.10 18.42 2.13
N GLY A 237 -3.47 19.56 1.56
CA GLY A 237 -4.85 19.97 1.39
C GLY A 237 -5.71 19.07 0.52
N GLN A 238 -5.08 18.27 -0.31
CA GLN A 238 -5.78 17.33 -1.19
C GLN A 238 -5.69 15.87 -0.73
N LEU A 239 -4.98 15.61 0.35
CA LEU A 239 -5.02 14.32 1.03
C LEU A 239 -6.29 14.24 1.88
N SER A 240 -7.43 14.27 1.23
CA SER A 240 -8.69 13.97 1.88
C SER A 240 -8.67 12.51 2.31
N CYS A 241 -8.34 12.25 3.55
CA CYS A 241 -8.41 10.92 4.14
C CYS A 241 -9.87 10.52 4.41
N GLY A 242 -10.74 10.77 3.45
CA GLY A 242 -12.17 10.47 3.54
C GLY A 242 -12.54 9.00 3.40
N CYS A 243 -11.58 8.07 3.58
CA CYS A 243 -11.88 6.64 3.54
C CYS A 243 -12.83 6.24 4.69
N HIS A 244 -13.57 5.17 4.46
CA HIS A 244 -14.44 4.61 5.49
C HIS A 244 -13.65 4.30 6.78
N PRO A 245 -14.15 4.62 8.00
CA PRO A 245 -13.44 4.44 9.26
C PRO A 245 -12.86 3.03 9.48
N ASN A 246 -13.54 2.01 8.97
CA ASN A 246 -13.09 0.61 9.08
C ASN A 246 -11.99 0.22 8.08
N CYS A 247 -11.55 1.13 7.18
CA CYS A 247 -10.47 0.83 6.24
C CYS A 247 -9.09 0.89 6.89
N GLY A 248 -8.92 1.78 7.87
CA GLY A 248 -7.63 1.91 8.52
C GLY A 248 -7.70 2.71 9.80
N VAL A 249 -6.79 2.38 10.71
CA VAL A 249 -6.57 3.09 11.96
C VAL A 249 -5.09 3.38 12.15
N GLY A 250 -4.77 4.38 12.96
CA GLY A 250 -3.37 4.69 13.26
C GLY A 250 -3.19 5.35 14.61
N MET A 251 -1.99 5.20 15.15
CA MET A 251 -1.50 5.85 16.34
C MET A 251 -0.28 6.70 15.98
N ALA A 252 -0.29 7.95 16.41
CA ALA A 252 0.85 8.84 16.27
C ALA A 252 1.72 8.81 17.54
N VAL A 253 3.00 8.60 17.37
CA VAL A 253 3.97 8.52 18.48
C VAL A 253 5.05 9.57 18.28
N MET A 254 5.31 10.37 19.31
CA MET A 254 6.46 11.28 19.34
C MET A 254 7.68 10.55 19.89
N VAL A 255 8.73 10.48 19.08
CA VAL A 255 9.96 9.77 19.43
C VAL A 255 11.15 10.74 19.41
N ASP A 256 11.89 10.82 20.51
CA ASP A 256 13.14 11.56 20.57
C ASP A 256 14.24 10.79 19.81
N LYS A 257 14.83 11.40 18.79
CA LYS A 257 15.87 10.76 17.97
C LYS A 257 17.18 10.48 18.70
N GLU A 258 17.39 11.12 19.84
CA GLU A 258 18.60 10.96 20.66
C GLU A 258 18.40 9.94 21.78
N THR A 259 17.39 10.17 22.62
CA THR A 259 17.13 9.33 23.81
C THR A 259 16.28 8.10 23.52
N LYS A 260 15.58 8.07 22.38
CA LYS A 260 14.59 7.04 22.00
C LYS A 260 13.34 7.02 22.91
N GLU A 261 13.18 8.02 23.77
CA GLU A 261 11.92 8.18 24.52
C GLU A 261 10.75 8.31 23.54
N ALA A 262 9.72 7.50 23.70
CA ALA A 262 8.55 7.43 22.83
C ALA A 262 7.28 7.56 23.65
N LYS A 263 6.37 8.44 23.20
CA LYS A 263 5.02 8.58 23.80
C LYS A 263 3.98 8.77 22.70
N PRO A 264 2.81 8.12 22.82
CA PRO A 264 1.66 8.44 21.96
C PRO A 264 1.32 9.93 22.09
N VAL A 265 1.03 10.57 20.97
CA VAL A 265 0.68 12.01 20.95
C VAL A 265 -0.57 12.28 21.77
N THR A 266 -1.50 11.36 21.78
CA THR A 266 -2.74 11.37 22.56
C THR A 266 -2.56 11.28 24.09
N ALA A 267 -1.38 10.87 24.55
CA ALA A 267 -1.06 10.89 25.96
C ALA A 267 -0.91 12.33 26.50
N PHE A 268 -0.52 13.28 25.65
CA PHE A 268 -0.28 14.68 26.03
C PHE A 268 -1.04 15.70 25.16
N LEU A 269 -1.89 15.22 24.25
CA LEU A 269 -2.74 16.05 23.40
C LEU A 269 -4.14 15.42 23.34
N ASN A 270 -5.16 16.14 23.78
CA ASN A 270 -6.53 15.67 23.67
C ASN A 270 -6.99 15.72 22.21
N ALA A 271 -6.85 14.61 21.50
CA ALA A 271 -7.06 14.53 20.06
C ALA A 271 -8.51 14.80 19.65
N ASP A 272 -9.49 14.21 20.35
CA ASP A 272 -10.92 14.41 20.07
C ASP A 272 -11.37 15.86 20.23
N ARG A 273 -10.86 16.52 21.27
CA ARG A 273 -11.17 17.93 21.50
C ARG A 273 -10.45 18.83 20.53
N LEU A 274 -9.20 18.51 20.18
CA LEU A 274 -8.42 19.22 19.18
C LEU A 274 -9.13 19.17 17.82
N GLU A 275 -9.57 17.99 17.41
CA GLU A 275 -10.29 17.80 16.14
C GLU A 275 -11.55 18.70 16.08
N ARG A 276 -12.37 18.67 17.13
CA ARG A 276 -13.57 19.52 17.22
C ARG A 276 -13.24 21.03 17.23
N ASP A 277 -12.15 21.42 17.89
CA ASP A 277 -11.73 22.83 17.91
C ASP A 277 -11.23 23.26 16.51
N VAL A 278 -10.51 22.39 15.79
CA VAL A 278 -10.05 22.64 14.41
C VAL A 278 -11.22 22.66 13.41
N ALA A 279 -12.19 21.76 13.55
CA ALA A 279 -13.41 21.77 12.74
C ALA A 279 -14.14 23.12 12.87
N ARG A 280 -14.27 23.66 14.09
CA ARG A 280 -14.86 25.01 14.30
C ARG A 280 -14.03 26.11 13.64
N VAL A 281 -12.71 26.00 13.58
CA VAL A 281 -11.85 26.94 12.86
C VAL A 281 -12.12 26.85 11.36
N ASN A 282 -12.29 25.66 10.83
CA ASN A 282 -12.61 25.42 9.42
C ASN A 282 -13.99 26.00 9.06
N ASP A 283 -15.02 25.71 9.86
CA ASP A 283 -16.39 26.20 9.65
C ASP A 283 -16.46 27.75 9.69
N ALA A 284 -15.68 28.37 10.57
CA ALA A 284 -15.64 29.82 10.68
C ALA A 284 -15.00 30.51 9.47
N ALA A 285 -14.11 29.85 8.75
CA ALA A 285 -13.45 30.28 7.51
C ALA A 285 -12.99 31.77 7.49
N ARG A 286 -12.41 32.25 8.60
CA ARG A 286 -12.08 33.66 8.82
C ARG A 286 -10.82 34.16 8.11
N GLY A 287 -10.33 33.42 7.13
CA GLY A 287 -9.12 33.71 6.38
C GLY A 287 -7.84 33.17 7.02
N LYS A 288 -6.76 33.17 6.25
CA LYS A 288 -5.50 32.48 6.54
C LYS A 288 -4.94 32.74 7.94
N TRP A 289 -4.76 34.00 8.30
CA TRP A 289 -4.07 34.35 9.55
C TRP A 289 -4.89 34.02 10.80
N LEU A 290 -6.20 34.24 10.75
CA LEU A 290 -7.09 33.86 11.86
C LEU A 290 -7.24 32.35 11.99
N SER A 291 -7.17 31.61 10.91
CA SER A 291 -7.17 30.16 10.92
C SER A 291 -5.87 29.58 11.48
N ILE A 292 -4.72 30.20 11.19
CA ILE A 292 -3.43 29.83 11.81
C ILE A 292 -3.46 30.12 13.32
N LEU A 293 -3.94 31.30 13.72
CA LEU A 293 -4.09 31.63 15.13
C LEU A 293 -5.08 30.68 15.83
N GLY A 294 -6.19 30.37 15.19
CA GLY A 294 -7.19 29.40 15.67
C GLY A 294 -6.58 28.03 15.93
N MET A 295 -5.79 27.52 15.00
CA MET A 295 -5.05 26.26 15.14
C MET A 295 -4.07 26.32 16.33
N ALA A 296 -3.29 27.39 16.44
CA ALA A 296 -2.34 27.53 17.54
C ALA A 296 -3.04 27.56 18.91
N LEU A 297 -4.17 28.23 19.02
CA LEU A 297 -5.00 28.24 20.22
C LEU A 297 -5.63 26.88 20.51
N ALA A 298 -6.11 26.19 19.48
CA ALA A 298 -6.67 24.84 19.61
C ALA A 298 -5.60 23.86 20.12
N VAL A 299 -4.39 23.88 19.55
CA VAL A 299 -3.26 23.06 20.03
C VAL A 299 -2.90 23.41 21.47
N GLY A 300 -2.70 24.71 21.79
CA GLY A 300 -2.31 25.14 23.14
C GLY A 300 -3.34 24.77 24.22
N ARG A 301 -4.62 24.82 23.90
CA ARG A 301 -5.72 24.48 24.82
C ARG A 301 -5.83 22.99 25.10
N ASN A 302 -5.37 22.16 24.18
CA ASN A 302 -5.49 20.70 24.24
C ASN A 302 -4.17 20.00 24.61
N TYR A 303 -3.09 20.74 24.82
CA TYR A 303 -1.77 20.24 25.18
C TYR A 303 -1.59 20.15 26.70
N ASP A 304 -1.11 18.97 27.17
CA ASP A 304 -0.73 18.73 28.56
C ASP A 304 0.80 18.65 28.69
N PRO A 305 1.45 19.68 29.26
CA PRO A 305 2.90 19.69 29.41
C PRO A 305 3.45 18.65 30.40
N PHE A 306 2.61 18.18 31.35
CA PHE A 306 3.03 17.22 32.37
C PHE A 306 3.08 15.79 31.84
N GLN A 307 2.33 15.52 30.79
CA GLN A 307 2.30 14.20 30.14
C GLN A 307 3.19 14.13 28.88
N SER A 308 3.75 15.25 28.43
CA SER A 308 4.60 15.28 27.25
C SER A 308 5.93 14.56 27.48
N PRO A 309 6.63 14.11 26.42
CA PRO A 309 7.98 13.54 26.54
C PRO A 309 8.95 14.52 27.21
N THR A 310 9.98 13.99 27.87
CA THR A 310 11.07 14.77 28.45
C THR A 310 11.67 15.68 27.36
N HIS A 311 11.85 16.96 27.65
CA HIS A 311 12.34 17.98 26.69
C HIS A 311 11.39 18.35 25.53
N PHE A 312 10.21 17.77 25.40
CA PHE A 312 9.21 18.18 24.42
C PHE A 312 8.31 19.28 24.98
N ARG A 313 8.30 20.43 24.33
CA ARG A 313 7.53 21.60 24.79
C ARG A 313 6.42 21.93 23.78
N MET A 314 5.43 22.70 24.19
CA MET A 314 4.35 23.18 23.32
C MET A 314 4.89 23.84 22.03
N LYS A 315 6.01 24.59 22.13
CA LYS A 315 6.65 25.17 20.93
C LYS A 315 7.09 24.11 19.92
N ASP A 316 7.59 22.95 20.41
CA ASP A 316 8.05 21.86 19.55
C ASP A 316 6.85 21.21 18.85
N LEU A 317 5.71 21.09 19.55
CA LEU A 317 4.46 20.63 18.96
C LEU A 317 3.95 21.59 17.88
N LEU A 318 3.93 22.90 18.15
CA LEU A 318 3.51 23.92 17.16
C LEU A 318 4.44 23.92 15.94
N LEU A 319 5.77 23.81 16.15
CA LEU A 319 6.74 23.70 15.06
C LEU A 319 6.54 22.40 14.25
N LYS A 320 6.15 21.31 14.92
CA LYS A 320 5.82 20.05 14.25
C LYS A 320 4.57 20.18 13.39
N PHE A 321 3.52 20.82 13.91
CA PHE A 321 2.32 21.13 13.13
C PHE A 321 2.63 22.02 11.93
N ASP A 322 3.36 23.11 12.13
CA ASP A 322 3.76 24.00 11.04
C ASP A 322 4.60 23.27 9.98
N LYS A 323 5.56 22.45 10.41
CA LYS A 323 6.37 21.64 9.50
C LYS A 323 5.55 20.62 8.72
N THR A 324 4.56 20.01 9.37
CA THR A 324 3.76 18.94 8.77
C THR A 324 2.70 19.53 7.83
N PHE A 325 1.94 20.51 8.28
CA PHE A 325 0.77 21.05 7.58
C PHE A 325 1.02 22.43 6.96
N GLY A 326 1.91 23.24 7.51
CA GLY A 326 2.23 24.58 7.03
C GLY A 326 3.22 24.60 5.87
N ALA A 327 4.04 23.58 5.75
CA ALA A 327 4.98 23.37 4.65
C ALA A 327 5.85 24.60 4.29
N SER A 328 6.33 25.35 5.29
CA SER A 328 7.22 26.50 5.06
C SER A 328 8.58 26.03 4.50
N GLY A 329 8.76 26.10 3.18
CA GLY A 329 10.00 25.73 2.51
C GLY A 329 11.20 26.53 2.96
N LYS A 330 11.00 27.78 3.40
CA LYS A 330 12.08 28.64 3.92
C LYS A 330 12.67 28.09 5.22
N ASN A 331 11.83 27.60 6.12
CA ASN A 331 12.26 27.18 7.46
C ASN A 331 12.63 25.69 7.52
N TYR A 332 11.92 24.84 6.76
CA TYR A 332 12.00 23.38 6.93
C TYR A 332 12.43 22.63 5.67
N GLY A 333 12.71 23.31 4.58
CA GLY A 333 12.89 22.71 3.27
C GLY A 333 11.57 22.52 2.52
N LYS A 334 11.64 22.57 1.20
CA LYS A 334 10.48 22.41 0.32
C LYS A 334 9.91 21.00 0.42
N VAL A 335 8.63 20.89 0.12
CA VAL A 335 7.91 19.64 -0.15
C VAL A 335 7.43 19.62 -1.60
N GLY A 336 6.87 18.50 -2.05
CA GLY A 336 6.33 18.39 -3.39
C GLY A 336 7.37 18.08 -4.46
N LYS A 337 6.99 18.30 -5.71
CA LYS A 337 7.78 17.89 -6.88
C LYS A 337 9.14 18.59 -7.03
N ASP A 338 9.28 19.81 -6.50
CA ASP A 338 10.49 20.64 -6.66
C ASP A 338 11.46 20.54 -5.47
N ARG A 339 11.26 19.56 -4.58
CA ARG A 339 12.15 19.33 -3.46
C ARG A 339 13.52 18.84 -3.91
N THR A 340 14.55 19.27 -3.19
CA THR A 340 15.93 18.84 -3.35
C THR A 340 16.37 17.94 -2.20
N LEU A 341 17.53 17.29 -2.30
CA LEU A 341 18.10 16.52 -1.20
C LEU A 341 18.39 17.41 0.03
N ASP A 342 18.86 18.64 -0.17
CA ASP A 342 19.05 19.62 0.93
C ASP A 342 17.74 19.96 1.65
N ASP A 343 16.63 20.08 0.90
CA ASP A 343 15.31 20.28 1.49
C ASP A 343 14.91 19.08 2.38
N ILE A 344 15.18 17.86 1.93
CA ILE A 344 14.90 16.64 2.68
C ILE A 344 15.74 16.58 3.94
N GLU A 345 17.03 16.87 3.84
CA GLU A 345 17.92 16.90 4.99
C GLU A 345 17.54 17.98 6.01
N LYS A 346 17.15 19.17 5.57
CA LYS A 346 16.59 20.21 6.45
C LYS A 346 15.39 19.71 7.23
N ARG A 347 14.49 18.99 6.56
CA ARG A 347 13.30 18.42 7.21
C ARG A 347 13.64 17.32 8.21
N ARG A 348 14.77 16.62 8.04
CA ARG A 348 15.23 15.53 8.91
C ARG A 348 16.02 16.00 10.14
N ARG A 349 16.49 17.26 10.18
CA ARG A 349 17.39 17.79 11.23
C ARG A 349 16.74 18.00 12.59
N ASP A 350 15.43 17.97 12.72
CA ASP A 350 14.77 18.14 14.01
C ASP A 350 15.03 16.96 14.95
N ARG A 351 14.95 17.23 16.24
CA ARG A 351 15.16 16.24 17.30
C ARG A 351 14.06 15.17 17.32
N TRP A 352 12.84 15.53 16.94
CA TRP A 352 11.65 14.71 17.13
C TRP A 352 11.24 13.99 15.86
N ASN A 353 11.06 12.67 15.94
CA ASN A 353 10.38 11.90 14.92
C ASN A 353 8.89 11.76 15.28
N PHE A 354 8.04 12.04 14.33
CA PHE A 354 6.61 11.76 14.38
C PHE A 354 6.41 10.39 13.71
N LEU A 355 6.54 9.33 14.53
CA LEU A 355 6.33 7.98 14.04
C LEU A 355 4.82 7.71 13.96
N PHE A 356 4.36 7.36 12.77
CA PHE A 356 2.98 6.94 12.57
C PHE A 356 2.91 5.41 12.43
N ILE A 357 2.22 4.76 13.35
CA ILE A 357 1.97 3.32 13.35
C ILE A 357 0.54 3.12 12.90
N ALA A 358 0.35 2.60 11.68
CA ALA A 358 -0.98 2.48 11.09
C ALA A 358 -1.25 1.06 10.62
N GLY A 359 -2.53 0.70 10.63
CA GLY A 359 -3.07 -0.50 10.02
C GLY A 359 -4.03 -0.14 8.89
N MET A 360 -3.88 -0.79 7.74
CA MET A 360 -4.83 -0.72 6.63
C MET A 360 -5.36 -2.11 6.36
N TRP A 361 -6.68 -2.30 6.49
CA TRP A 361 -7.31 -3.59 6.28
C TRP A 361 -8.08 -3.63 4.96
N PHE A 362 -7.49 -4.28 3.99
CA PHE A 362 -8.15 -4.53 2.70
C PHE A 362 -9.23 -5.58 2.83
N GLN A 363 -10.26 -5.46 2.01
CA GLN A 363 -11.38 -6.40 2.00
C GLN A 363 -11.03 -7.66 1.22
N ASP A 364 -11.71 -8.74 1.58
CA ASP A 364 -11.78 -9.99 0.83
C ASP A 364 -13.25 -10.43 0.64
N LEU A 365 -13.51 -11.53 -0.02
CA LEU A 365 -14.87 -12.03 -0.30
C LEU A 365 -15.70 -12.27 0.96
N PHE A 366 -15.05 -12.49 2.10
CA PHE A 366 -15.72 -12.87 3.36
C PHE A 366 -16.07 -11.66 4.25
N ASN A 367 -15.62 -10.46 3.89
CA ASN A 367 -15.86 -9.22 4.63
C ASN A 367 -16.16 -8.02 3.72
N TYR A 368 -16.65 -8.28 2.51
CA TYR A 368 -16.87 -7.25 1.50
C TYR A 368 -18.01 -6.31 1.91
N ASP A 369 -17.74 -5.00 1.90
CA ASP A 369 -18.68 -3.92 2.20
C ASP A 369 -18.59 -2.85 1.11
N PHE A 370 -19.66 -2.66 0.36
CA PHE A 370 -19.75 -1.69 -0.75
C PHE A 370 -19.51 -0.25 -0.30
N ARG A 371 -19.93 0.12 0.92
CA ARG A 371 -19.71 1.48 1.46
C ARG A 371 -18.22 1.79 1.60
N ARG A 372 -17.40 0.79 1.91
CA ARG A 372 -15.95 0.92 1.95
C ARG A 372 -15.35 1.07 0.55
N THR A 373 -15.91 0.44 -0.46
CA THR A 373 -15.44 0.58 -1.84
C THR A 373 -15.82 1.93 -2.45
N GLU A 374 -17.00 2.46 -2.13
CA GLU A 374 -17.45 3.79 -2.56
C GLU A 374 -16.60 4.93 -1.96
N GLN A 375 -16.09 4.75 -0.75
CA GLN A 375 -15.23 5.71 -0.06
C GLN A 375 -13.74 5.42 -0.22
N CYS A 376 -13.35 4.65 -1.22
CA CYS A 376 -11.96 4.26 -1.42
C CYS A 376 -11.10 5.45 -1.88
N ILE A 377 -10.01 5.72 -1.14
CA ILE A 377 -9.04 6.78 -1.48
C ILE A 377 -7.78 6.26 -2.15
N ILE A 378 -7.71 4.95 -2.42
CA ILE A 378 -6.59 4.26 -3.06
C ILE A 378 -7.07 3.42 -4.24
N PRO A 379 -7.63 4.03 -5.29
CA PRO A 379 -8.07 3.27 -6.46
C PRO A 379 -6.87 2.73 -7.25
N TYR A 380 -7.10 1.63 -7.96
CA TYR A 380 -6.25 1.24 -9.07
C TYR A 380 -6.62 2.05 -10.31
N ALA A 381 -5.63 2.67 -10.92
CA ALA A 381 -5.77 3.26 -12.24
C ALA A 381 -5.39 2.20 -13.30
N THR A 382 -6.31 1.90 -14.20
CA THR A 382 -6.19 0.85 -15.22
C THR A 382 -6.48 1.42 -16.60
N GLN A 383 -6.29 0.63 -17.66
CA GLN A 383 -6.69 1.01 -19.01
C GLN A 383 -8.22 1.23 -19.13
N GLU A 384 -9.01 0.64 -18.24
CA GLU A 384 -10.48 0.76 -18.18
C GLU A 384 -10.95 1.84 -17.19
N GLY A 385 -10.03 2.65 -16.65
CA GLY A 385 -10.32 3.69 -15.68
C GLY A 385 -9.95 3.32 -14.24
N GLU A 386 -10.41 4.13 -13.29
CA GLU A 386 -10.13 3.93 -11.87
C GLU A 386 -11.14 3.02 -11.19
N ILE A 387 -10.63 2.02 -10.49
CA ILE A 387 -11.44 1.05 -9.74
C ILE A 387 -10.93 1.01 -8.30
N SER A 388 -11.82 1.05 -7.31
CA SER A 388 -11.41 0.98 -5.91
C SER A 388 -10.53 -0.25 -5.66
N PHE A 389 -9.51 -0.11 -4.81
CA PHE A 389 -8.53 -1.16 -4.52
C PHE A 389 -9.20 -2.50 -4.18
N CYS A 390 -10.19 -2.48 -3.28
CA CYS A 390 -10.88 -3.69 -2.87
C CYS A 390 -11.75 -4.27 -3.98
N ALA A 391 -12.49 -3.46 -4.74
CA ALA A 391 -13.30 -3.94 -5.85
C ALA A 391 -12.44 -4.54 -6.98
N TYR A 392 -11.26 -3.97 -7.24
CA TYR A 392 -10.33 -4.49 -8.24
C TYR A 392 -9.81 -5.89 -7.89
N ASN A 393 -9.48 -6.11 -6.61
CA ASN A 393 -8.83 -7.34 -6.17
C ASN A 393 -9.78 -8.44 -5.67
N THR A 394 -11.06 -8.10 -5.38
CA THR A 394 -12.04 -9.03 -4.79
C THR A 394 -13.40 -8.89 -5.49
N GLY A 395 -14.38 -9.66 -5.05
CA GLY A 395 -15.75 -9.58 -5.52
C GLY A 395 -15.92 -10.06 -6.95
N VAL A 396 -16.23 -9.16 -7.87
CA VAL A 396 -16.47 -9.49 -9.29
C VAL A 396 -15.20 -9.99 -9.99
N GLY A 397 -14.03 -9.76 -9.42
CA GLY A 397 -12.76 -10.16 -10.04
C GLY A 397 -12.32 -9.24 -11.17
N TRP A 398 -12.54 -7.92 -11.05
CA TRP A 398 -12.18 -6.94 -12.05
C TRP A 398 -10.72 -7.07 -12.51
N ARG A 399 -9.81 -7.39 -11.59
CA ARG A 399 -8.41 -7.61 -11.94
C ARG A 399 -8.25 -8.68 -13.01
N ASN A 400 -8.81 -9.87 -12.79
CA ASN A 400 -8.66 -10.98 -13.73
C ASN A 400 -9.32 -10.67 -15.08
N ILE A 401 -10.40 -9.91 -15.09
CA ILE A 401 -11.08 -9.49 -16.31
C ILE A 401 -10.20 -8.52 -17.09
N ILE A 402 -9.77 -7.41 -16.46
CA ILE A 402 -9.01 -6.35 -17.12
C ILE A 402 -7.63 -6.84 -17.55
N GLU A 403 -6.89 -7.49 -16.64
CA GLU A 403 -5.57 -8.01 -16.96
C GLU A 403 -5.61 -9.07 -18.08
N LYS A 404 -6.68 -9.85 -18.17
CA LYS A 404 -6.86 -10.80 -19.26
C LYS A 404 -7.27 -10.13 -20.58
N MET A 405 -8.06 -9.06 -20.53
CA MET A 405 -8.41 -8.27 -21.72
C MET A 405 -7.17 -7.63 -22.34
N HIS A 406 -6.26 -7.16 -21.52
CA HIS A 406 -5.03 -6.49 -21.90
C HIS A 406 -3.79 -7.37 -21.77
N MET A 407 -3.94 -8.69 -21.77
CA MET A 407 -2.79 -9.59 -21.66
C MET A 407 -1.84 -9.43 -22.84
N THR A 408 -0.54 -9.36 -22.56
CA THR A 408 0.51 -9.20 -23.58
C THR A 408 1.08 -10.53 -24.05
N ALA A 409 1.08 -11.54 -23.19
CA ALA A 409 1.57 -12.87 -23.51
C ALA A 409 0.98 -13.93 -22.59
N THR A 410 1.03 -15.21 -22.99
CA THR A 410 0.91 -16.30 -22.03
C THR A 410 2.18 -16.37 -21.17
N LEU A 411 2.05 -16.81 -19.92
CA LEU A 411 3.20 -16.92 -19.02
C LEU A 411 4.28 -17.85 -19.57
N THR A 412 3.90 -18.93 -20.27
CA THR A 412 4.83 -19.88 -20.89
C THR A 412 5.65 -19.18 -21.98
N LYS A 413 4.98 -18.51 -22.92
CA LYS A 413 5.62 -17.78 -24.01
C LYS A 413 6.56 -16.69 -23.48
N TRP A 414 6.12 -15.95 -22.47
CA TRP A 414 6.93 -14.90 -21.86
C TRP A 414 8.24 -15.46 -21.27
N TYR A 415 8.16 -16.61 -20.57
CA TYR A 415 9.35 -17.26 -20.03
C TYR A 415 10.26 -17.86 -21.10
N GLU A 416 9.72 -18.31 -22.24
CA GLU A 416 10.52 -18.77 -23.38
C GLU A 416 11.33 -17.62 -24.00
N GLU A 417 10.74 -16.42 -24.08
CA GLU A 417 11.37 -15.24 -24.68
C GLU A 417 12.33 -14.51 -23.72
N HIS A 418 11.97 -14.39 -22.43
CA HIS A 418 12.68 -13.54 -21.46
C HIS A 418 13.41 -14.33 -20.36
N GLY A 419 13.15 -15.62 -20.26
CA GLY A 419 13.64 -16.43 -19.14
C GLY A 419 12.99 -16.09 -17.80
N LYS A 420 13.47 -16.73 -16.74
CA LYS A 420 13.07 -16.41 -15.36
C LYS A 420 14.09 -15.48 -14.73
N HIS A 421 13.60 -14.49 -14.00
CA HIS A 421 14.48 -13.61 -13.21
C HIS A 421 15.40 -14.43 -12.31
N GLU A 422 16.65 -14.02 -12.16
CA GLU A 422 17.67 -14.75 -11.38
C GLU A 422 17.26 -15.07 -9.93
N ILE A 423 16.43 -14.19 -9.34
CA ILE A 423 15.89 -14.32 -7.97
C ILE A 423 14.42 -14.75 -7.99
N PHE A 424 14.07 -15.62 -8.93
CA PHE A 424 12.68 -16.01 -9.15
C PHE A 424 12.05 -16.76 -7.98
N ALA A 425 12.76 -17.73 -7.41
CA ALA A 425 12.24 -18.57 -6.31
C ALA A 425 13.34 -19.45 -5.69
N GLY A 426 12.98 -20.18 -4.64
CA GLY A 426 13.79 -21.29 -4.16
C GLY A 426 14.84 -20.95 -3.12
N GLY A 427 14.66 -19.87 -2.36
CA GLY A 427 15.56 -19.51 -1.26
C GLY A 427 16.91 -18.97 -1.73
N LYS A 428 16.99 -18.47 -2.97
CA LYS A 428 18.23 -17.86 -3.49
C LYS A 428 18.64 -16.65 -2.65
N VAL A 429 19.95 -16.51 -2.50
CA VAL A 429 20.56 -15.37 -1.82
C VAL A 429 20.81 -14.25 -2.81
N VAL A 430 20.43 -13.03 -2.45
CA VAL A 430 20.70 -11.81 -3.21
C VAL A 430 22.13 -11.38 -2.90
N PRO A 431 23.03 -11.23 -3.88
CA PRO A 431 24.33 -10.63 -3.65
C PRO A 431 24.20 -9.16 -3.28
N LEU A 432 24.72 -8.77 -2.15
CA LEU A 432 24.73 -7.38 -1.67
C LEU A 432 26.11 -6.78 -1.84
N PRO A 433 26.23 -5.50 -2.25
CA PRO A 433 27.52 -4.83 -2.43
C PRO A 433 28.23 -4.57 -1.10
N THR A 434 27.48 -4.51 -0.01
CA THR A 434 27.95 -4.40 1.37
C THR A 434 26.91 -4.98 2.31
N GLU A 435 27.35 -5.46 3.46
CA GLU A 435 26.46 -5.87 4.57
C GLU A 435 26.49 -4.83 5.70
N ALA A 436 27.25 -3.75 5.54
CA ALA A 436 27.38 -2.71 6.56
C ALA A 436 26.12 -1.83 6.59
N HIS A 437 25.53 -1.73 7.75
CA HIS A 437 24.41 -0.82 8.03
C HIS A 437 24.58 -0.14 9.39
N SER A 438 23.96 1.03 9.56
CA SER A 438 23.93 1.77 10.82
C SER A 438 22.62 1.61 11.60
N LEU A 439 21.75 0.70 11.15
CA LEU A 439 20.51 0.39 11.82
C LEU A 439 20.75 -0.36 13.13
N MET A 440 20.06 0.06 14.17
CA MET A 440 20.10 -0.61 15.47
C MET A 440 19.17 -1.83 15.41
N LEU A 441 19.71 -2.98 15.72
CA LEU A 441 18.99 -4.25 15.84
C LEU A 441 19.16 -4.75 17.28
N ARG A 442 18.09 -5.25 17.86
CA ARG A 442 18.12 -5.97 19.13
C ARG A 442 18.37 -7.43 18.88
N GLU A 443 19.44 -7.98 19.47
CA GLU A 443 19.84 -9.37 19.28
C GLU A 443 18.74 -10.35 19.65
N GLU A 444 17.99 -10.08 20.73
CA GLU A 444 16.86 -10.89 21.15
C GLU A 444 15.74 -10.95 20.11
N ASN A 445 15.46 -9.84 19.41
CA ASN A 445 14.42 -9.80 18.36
C ASN A 445 14.86 -10.57 17.11
N VAL A 446 16.13 -10.46 16.73
CA VAL A 446 16.71 -11.22 15.61
C VAL A 446 16.69 -12.71 15.94
N ALA A 447 17.15 -13.11 17.13
CA ALA A 447 17.16 -14.49 17.58
C ALA A 447 15.75 -15.10 17.62
N ALA A 448 14.76 -14.35 18.12
CA ALA A 448 13.37 -14.78 18.13
C ALA A 448 12.81 -14.93 16.70
N GLY A 449 13.17 -14.01 15.79
CA GLY A 449 12.76 -14.10 14.40
C GLY A 449 13.35 -15.30 13.66
N GLU A 450 14.62 -15.64 13.92
CA GLU A 450 15.28 -16.80 13.33
C GLU A 450 14.72 -18.13 13.90
N GLN A 451 14.40 -18.16 15.19
CA GLN A 451 13.81 -19.36 15.82
C GLN A 451 12.36 -19.60 15.34
N HIS A 452 11.62 -18.55 15.06
CA HIS A 452 10.23 -18.62 14.60
C HIS A 452 10.04 -19.36 13.28
N ASP A 453 11.09 -19.53 12.49
CA ASP A 453 11.06 -20.16 11.18
C ASP A 453 10.81 -21.68 11.21
N LEU A 454 11.31 -22.37 12.20
CA LEU A 454 11.16 -23.84 12.30
C LEU A 454 9.69 -24.26 12.44
N ASP A 455 8.89 -23.47 13.16
CA ASP A 455 7.46 -23.70 13.33
C ASP A 455 6.66 -23.31 12.08
N ARG A 456 7.09 -22.26 11.37
CA ARG A 456 6.45 -21.79 10.14
C ARG A 456 6.56 -22.74 8.98
N LEU A 457 7.69 -23.42 8.81
CA LEU A 457 7.86 -24.39 7.73
C LEU A 457 6.82 -25.52 7.84
N GLY A 458 6.46 -25.94 9.05
CA GLY A 458 5.38 -26.88 9.30
C GLY A 458 4.02 -26.30 8.88
N ILE A 459 3.70 -25.09 9.31
CA ILE A 459 2.44 -24.41 9.01
C ILE A 459 2.30 -24.11 7.51
N ALA A 460 3.34 -23.61 6.87
CA ALA A 460 3.35 -23.32 5.44
C ALA A 460 3.22 -24.60 4.59
N LYS A 461 3.82 -25.71 5.02
CA LYS A 461 3.69 -27.00 4.35
C LYS A 461 2.26 -27.54 4.45
N ASN A 462 1.68 -27.52 5.65
CA ASN A 462 0.31 -27.96 5.88
C ASN A 462 -0.70 -27.10 5.10
N ALA A 463 -0.51 -25.78 5.08
CA ALA A 463 -1.35 -24.85 4.32
C ALA A 463 -1.30 -25.10 2.81
N ARG A 464 -0.14 -25.50 2.25
CA ARG A 464 -0.04 -25.88 0.84
C ARG A 464 -0.76 -27.17 0.52
N GLU A 465 -0.63 -28.18 1.40
CA GLU A 465 -1.31 -29.45 1.25
C GLU A 465 -2.83 -29.28 1.33
N GLU A 466 -3.31 -28.43 2.23
CA GLU A 466 -4.73 -28.07 2.35
C GLU A 466 -5.24 -27.34 1.11
N LYS A 467 -4.51 -26.34 0.61
CA LYS A 467 -4.86 -25.64 -0.65
C LYS A 467 -4.94 -26.62 -1.84
N THR A 468 -3.98 -27.51 -1.95
CA THR A 468 -3.99 -28.53 -3.02
C THR A 468 -5.21 -29.41 -2.90
N ARG A 469 -5.53 -29.90 -1.70
CA ARG A 469 -6.72 -30.72 -1.46
C ARG A 469 -8.03 -29.98 -1.75
N ALA A 470 -8.14 -28.73 -1.32
CA ALA A 470 -9.32 -27.90 -1.56
C ALA A 470 -9.51 -27.62 -3.07
N ARG A 471 -8.42 -27.35 -3.78
CA ARG A 471 -8.44 -27.13 -5.23
C ARG A 471 -8.84 -28.40 -6.00
N ASP A 472 -8.28 -29.55 -5.60
CA ASP A 472 -8.62 -30.85 -6.20
C ASP A 472 -10.08 -31.23 -5.93
N ALA A 473 -10.58 -30.96 -4.71
CA ALA A 473 -11.98 -31.19 -4.36
C ALA A 473 -12.93 -30.33 -5.22
N LYS A 474 -12.65 -29.03 -5.33
CA LYS A 474 -13.44 -28.08 -6.14
C LYS A 474 -13.42 -28.44 -7.63
N GLN A 475 -12.28 -28.93 -8.12
CA GLN A 475 -12.17 -29.39 -9.51
C GLN A 475 -13.00 -30.66 -9.75
N LYS A 476 -13.03 -31.58 -8.80
CA LYS A 476 -13.89 -32.77 -8.86
C LYS A 476 -15.37 -32.40 -8.83
N ASP A 477 -15.79 -31.51 -7.92
CA ASP A 477 -17.17 -31.00 -7.84
C ASP A 477 -17.61 -30.35 -9.14
N ARG A 478 -16.75 -29.54 -9.75
CA ARG A 478 -17.03 -28.89 -11.03
C ARG A 478 -17.19 -29.90 -12.17
N GLN A 479 -16.31 -30.90 -12.23
CA GLN A 479 -16.41 -31.99 -13.20
C GLN A 479 -17.69 -32.82 -13.02
N GLU A 480 -18.10 -33.03 -11.76
CA GLU A 480 -19.35 -33.74 -11.44
C GLU A 480 -20.58 -32.91 -11.82
N GLN A 481 -20.58 -31.60 -11.53
CA GLN A 481 -21.62 -30.67 -11.96
C GLN A 481 -21.75 -30.61 -13.49
N ASP A 482 -20.64 -30.53 -14.21
CA ASP A 482 -20.60 -30.52 -15.67
C ASP A 482 -21.15 -31.85 -16.24
N ARG A 483 -20.77 -32.97 -15.60
CA ARG A 483 -21.30 -34.30 -15.96
C ARG A 483 -22.80 -34.42 -15.71
N MET A 484 -23.26 -33.96 -14.54
CA MET A 484 -24.70 -33.98 -14.20
C MET A 484 -25.49 -33.05 -15.13
N MET A 485 -24.96 -31.87 -15.44
CA MET A 485 -25.61 -30.94 -16.39
C MET A 485 -25.68 -31.54 -17.80
N LYS A 486 -24.64 -32.25 -18.24
CA LYS A 486 -24.66 -32.96 -19.52
C LYS A 486 -25.74 -34.05 -19.55
N LEU A 487 -25.80 -34.88 -18.52
CA LEU A 487 -26.84 -35.90 -18.39
C LEU A 487 -28.25 -35.30 -18.32
N TYR A 488 -28.44 -34.19 -17.64
CA TYR A 488 -29.68 -33.45 -17.56
C TYR A 488 -30.14 -32.94 -18.94
N ARG A 489 -29.23 -32.39 -19.71
CA ARG A 489 -29.50 -31.92 -21.09
C ARG A 489 -29.88 -33.08 -22.01
N GLU A 490 -29.14 -34.18 -21.97
CA GLU A 490 -29.34 -35.34 -22.80
C GLU A 490 -30.65 -36.12 -22.47
N HIS A 491 -30.95 -36.28 -21.18
CA HIS A 491 -32.04 -37.18 -20.77
C HIS A 491 -33.34 -36.48 -20.34
N VAL A 492 -33.20 -35.27 -19.79
CA VAL A 492 -34.35 -34.50 -19.29
C VAL A 492 -34.82 -33.47 -20.32
N LEU A 493 -33.92 -32.65 -20.81
CA LEU A 493 -34.25 -31.62 -21.79
C LEU A 493 -34.33 -32.18 -23.22
N LYS A 494 -33.81 -33.38 -23.47
CA LYS A 494 -33.76 -34.02 -24.80
C LYS A 494 -33.17 -33.11 -25.88
N GLU A 495 -32.25 -32.24 -25.47
CA GLU A 495 -31.51 -31.39 -26.39
C GLU A 495 -30.59 -32.27 -27.26
N GLN A 496 -30.72 -32.17 -28.57
CA GLN A 496 -29.74 -32.73 -29.48
C GLN A 496 -28.43 -31.92 -29.33
N PRO A 497 -27.24 -32.56 -29.44
CA PRO A 497 -26.00 -31.84 -29.37
C PRO A 497 -25.98 -30.78 -30.49
N GLY A 498 -26.28 -29.57 -30.10
CA GLY A 498 -26.08 -28.38 -30.95
C GLY A 498 -24.57 -28.00 -31.01
N PRO A 499 -24.16 -27.21 -31.98
CA PRO A 499 -22.83 -26.67 -32.00
C PRO A 499 -22.55 -25.96 -30.68
N ASP A 500 -21.32 -26.14 -30.15
CA ASP A 500 -20.89 -25.60 -28.88
C ASP A 500 -21.41 -24.20 -28.62
N LEU A 501 -22.01 -23.97 -27.44
CA LEU A 501 -22.49 -22.67 -27.02
C LEU A 501 -21.37 -21.64 -27.27
N VAL A 502 -21.66 -20.70 -28.14
CA VAL A 502 -20.77 -19.58 -28.48
C VAL A 502 -20.28 -18.94 -27.19
N GLN A 503 -18.98 -18.94 -26.97
CA GLN A 503 -18.38 -18.19 -25.87
C GLN A 503 -18.85 -16.73 -25.95
N ILE A 504 -19.26 -16.16 -24.81
CA ILE A 504 -19.76 -14.77 -24.70
C ILE A 504 -18.73 -13.72 -25.19
N GLY A 505 -17.62 -14.11 -25.76
CA GLY A 505 -16.63 -13.23 -26.41
C GLY A 505 -16.64 -13.24 -27.92
N SER A 506 -17.55 -13.96 -28.58
CA SER A 506 -17.61 -14.07 -30.04
C SER A 506 -18.83 -13.40 -30.68
N ILE A 507 -19.45 -12.44 -30.02
CA ILE A 507 -20.47 -11.60 -30.65
C ILE A 507 -19.72 -10.71 -31.65
N GLN A 508 -19.75 -11.11 -32.92
CA GLN A 508 -19.33 -10.20 -33.98
C GLN A 508 -20.22 -8.97 -33.94
N PRO A 509 -19.66 -7.76 -34.04
CA PRO A 509 -20.49 -6.57 -34.15
C PRO A 509 -21.45 -6.73 -35.32
N ALA A 510 -22.73 -6.38 -35.11
CA ALA A 510 -23.72 -6.40 -36.17
C ALA A 510 -23.18 -5.71 -37.43
N PRO A 511 -23.39 -6.27 -38.63
CA PRO A 511 -22.96 -5.63 -39.86
C PRO A 511 -23.56 -4.22 -39.90
N LYS A 512 -22.72 -3.24 -40.20
CA LYS A 512 -23.15 -1.85 -40.36
C LYS A 512 -24.29 -1.82 -41.39
N PRO A 513 -25.36 -1.03 -41.18
CA PRO A 513 -26.41 -0.85 -42.18
C PRO A 513 -25.74 -0.38 -43.47
N VAL A 514 -26.12 -1.03 -44.56
CA VAL A 514 -25.74 -0.58 -45.91
C VAL A 514 -26.37 0.79 -46.11
N GLU A 515 -25.57 1.83 -46.20
CA GLU A 515 -26.07 3.15 -46.63
C GLU A 515 -26.65 2.99 -48.02
N GLU A 516 -27.98 3.05 -48.14
CA GLU A 516 -28.63 3.26 -49.43
C GLU A 516 -28.13 4.61 -49.97
N ARG A 517 -27.38 4.54 -51.06
CA ARG A 517 -27.04 5.73 -51.83
C ARG A 517 -28.34 6.22 -52.49
N GLU A 518 -28.91 7.30 -51.95
CA GLU A 518 -29.89 8.08 -52.69
C GLU A 518 -29.22 8.62 -53.95
N GLU A 519 -29.70 8.12 -55.08
CA GLU A 519 -29.44 8.73 -56.38
C GLU A 519 -30.12 10.11 -56.38
N VAL A 520 -29.34 11.15 -56.28
CA VAL A 520 -29.80 12.51 -56.50
C VAL A 520 -30.01 12.67 -58.02
N GLY A 521 -31.24 12.54 -58.45
CA GLY A 521 -31.68 12.87 -59.80
C GLY A 521 -31.46 14.36 -60.06
N SER A 522 -30.71 14.64 -61.11
CA SER A 522 -30.56 15.98 -61.66
C SER A 522 -31.88 16.43 -62.26
N PHE A 523 -32.48 17.52 -61.73
CA PHE A 523 -33.40 18.32 -62.51
C PHE A 523 -32.67 19.62 -62.90
N GLY A 524 -32.56 19.78 -64.23
CA GLY A 524 -32.20 21.05 -64.79
C GLY A 524 -33.41 21.98 -64.81
N ASP A 525 -33.14 23.23 -64.58
CA ASP A 525 -33.37 24.44 -65.38
C ASP A 525 -32.75 25.65 -64.65
#